data_ec3647daac3c4bd116e10be37639ecc6
#
_entry.id   ec3647daac3c4bd116e10be37639ecc6
#
_cell.length_a   1.000
_cell.length_b   1.000
_cell.length_c   1.000
_cell.angle_alpha   90.00
_cell.angle_beta   90.00
_cell.angle_gamma   90.00
#
_symmetry.space_group_name_H-M   'P 1'
#
loop_
_entity.id
_entity.type
_entity.pdbx_description
1 polymer ?
#
loop_
_entity_poly.entity_id
_entity_poly.type
_entity_poly.pdbx_seq_one_letter_code
_entity_poly.pdbx_strand_id
1 'polypeptide(L)'
;MADSGARGSNQQIKQLAGMRGLMADTTGRTIELPIKSNFREGLDVLEYFISAHGARKGLSDTALRTADSGYLTRRLVDVSQDLIIRETDCCAGKAIPGMEVEAFMEGKEVIESFQERITGRYLAESVYDKDGNLLVKANHMVSPKRAALIVNQGVDSNGVPFLDPDTGVTRQDAKLKIRTILTCKSHLGVCAKCYGANMATGQPVQVGEAAGIIAAQSIGEPGTQLTMRTFHTGGVAGDDITQGLRDIFRCYIDLLCNFIHGRFPIQLL
;
A
#
# COMPACT_ATOMS: atom_id res chain seq x y z
N MET A 1 -22.53 -10.90 4.89
CA MET A 1 -21.12 -11.22 5.21
C MET A 1 -20.22 -10.96 4.01
N ALA A 2 -20.56 -11.40 2.79
CA ALA A 2 -19.78 -11.10 1.60
C ALA A 2 -19.78 -9.59 1.28
N ASP A 3 -20.96 -8.95 1.31
CA ASP A 3 -21.09 -7.51 1.02
C ASP A 3 -20.41 -6.62 2.06
N SER A 4 -20.33 -7.06 3.31
CA SER A 4 -19.60 -6.36 4.37
C SER A 4 -18.08 -6.59 4.33
N GLY A 5 -17.56 -7.41 3.41
CA GLY A 5 -16.13 -7.75 3.32
C GLY A 5 -15.59 -8.64 4.44
N ALA A 6 -16.44 -9.04 5.40
CA ALA A 6 -15.99 -9.80 6.57
C ALA A 6 -15.53 -11.21 6.22
N ARG A 7 -16.22 -11.92 5.35
CA ARG A 7 -15.85 -13.26 4.89
C ARG A 7 -16.56 -13.66 3.60
N GLY A 8 -15.81 -14.30 2.72
CA GLY A 8 -16.32 -14.79 1.43
C GLY A 8 -16.32 -13.70 0.36
N SER A 9 -16.58 -14.11 -0.86
CA SER A 9 -16.74 -13.22 -2.02
C SER A 9 -17.99 -13.62 -2.82
N ASN A 10 -18.51 -12.71 -3.61
CA ASN A 10 -19.64 -12.98 -4.52
C ASN A 10 -19.33 -14.12 -5.48
N GLN A 11 -18.07 -14.30 -5.87
CA GLN A 11 -17.64 -15.38 -6.74
C GLN A 11 -17.75 -16.75 -6.05
N GLN A 12 -17.42 -16.84 -4.77
CA GLN A 12 -17.60 -18.06 -3.98
C GLN A 12 -19.09 -18.42 -3.82
N ILE A 13 -19.94 -17.42 -3.60
CA ILE A 13 -21.41 -17.63 -3.54
C ILE A 13 -21.96 -18.14 -4.86
N LYS A 14 -21.52 -17.57 -5.98
CA LYS A 14 -21.90 -18.04 -7.33
C LYS A 14 -21.50 -19.50 -7.57
N GLN A 15 -20.33 -19.94 -7.11
CA GLN A 15 -19.89 -21.32 -7.23
C GLN A 15 -20.71 -22.30 -6.39
N LEU A 16 -21.23 -21.84 -5.24
CA LEU A 16 -21.99 -22.70 -4.32
C LEU A 16 -23.45 -22.86 -4.72
N ALA A 17 -24.10 -21.78 -5.20
CA ALA A 17 -25.55 -21.73 -5.41
C ALA A 17 -25.97 -21.21 -6.79
N GLY A 18 -25.04 -20.79 -7.63
CA GLY A 18 -25.32 -20.31 -8.99
C GLY A 18 -24.70 -21.22 -10.04
N MET A 19 -23.98 -20.62 -10.99
CA MET A 19 -23.23 -21.34 -12.01
C MET A 19 -21.73 -21.16 -11.74
N ARG A 20 -20.96 -22.26 -11.78
CA ARG A 20 -19.52 -22.18 -11.53
C ARG A 20 -18.77 -21.43 -12.64
N GLY A 21 -19.17 -21.60 -13.90
CA GLY A 21 -18.68 -20.84 -15.04
C GLY A 21 -17.48 -21.46 -15.75
N LEU A 22 -16.70 -20.61 -16.41
CA LEU A 22 -15.54 -21.03 -17.21
C LEU A 22 -14.34 -21.36 -16.31
N MET A 23 -13.66 -22.46 -16.66
CA MET A 23 -12.47 -22.92 -15.95
C MET A 23 -11.21 -22.67 -16.75
N ALA A 24 -10.09 -22.48 -16.05
CA ALA A 24 -8.77 -22.39 -16.67
C ALA A 24 -8.12 -23.78 -16.75
N ASP A 25 -7.51 -24.09 -17.90
CA ASP A 25 -6.66 -25.26 -18.09
C ASP A 25 -5.33 -25.13 -17.34
N THR A 26 -4.54 -26.20 -17.27
CA THR A 26 -3.22 -26.21 -16.68
C THR A 26 -2.25 -25.20 -17.28
N THR A 27 -2.45 -24.82 -18.56
CA THR A 27 -1.67 -23.79 -19.26
C THR A 27 -2.15 -22.37 -18.98
N GLY A 28 -3.30 -22.17 -18.30
CA GLY A 28 -3.90 -20.85 -18.05
C GLY A 28 -4.88 -20.40 -19.11
N ARG A 29 -5.12 -21.20 -20.17
CA ARG A 29 -6.13 -20.90 -21.20
C ARG A 29 -7.51 -21.24 -20.66
N THR A 30 -8.50 -20.43 -21.02
CA THR A 30 -9.90 -20.69 -20.67
C THR A 30 -10.45 -21.87 -21.50
N ILE A 31 -11.06 -22.83 -20.82
CA ILE A 31 -11.76 -23.96 -21.46
C ILE A 31 -13.10 -23.44 -21.95
N GLU A 32 -13.43 -23.66 -23.22
CA GLU A 32 -14.67 -23.14 -23.84
C GLU A 32 -15.95 -23.75 -23.26
N LEU A 33 -15.85 -24.94 -22.66
CA LEU A 33 -17.00 -25.62 -22.06
C LEU A 33 -17.27 -25.08 -20.65
N PRO A 34 -18.38 -24.33 -20.43
CA PRO A 34 -18.71 -23.78 -19.12
C PRO A 34 -19.31 -24.86 -18.21
N ILE A 35 -18.98 -24.81 -16.93
CA ILE A 35 -19.64 -25.60 -15.89
C ILE A 35 -20.93 -24.89 -15.50
N LYS A 36 -22.08 -25.49 -15.84
CA LYS A 36 -23.41 -24.93 -15.56
C LYS A 36 -23.89 -25.26 -14.16
N SER A 37 -23.47 -26.37 -13.61
CA SER A 37 -23.83 -26.85 -12.28
C SER A 37 -23.12 -26.08 -11.17
N ASN A 38 -23.62 -26.21 -9.96
CA ASN A 38 -23.04 -25.66 -8.74
C ASN A 38 -22.70 -26.78 -7.75
N PHE A 39 -21.97 -26.44 -6.69
CA PHE A 39 -21.58 -27.42 -5.68
C PHE A 39 -22.76 -27.99 -4.87
N ARG A 40 -23.87 -27.23 -4.76
CA ARG A 40 -25.06 -27.68 -4.01
C ARG A 40 -25.82 -28.78 -4.76
N GLU A 41 -25.94 -28.64 -6.07
CA GLU A 41 -26.63 -29.62 -6.94
C GLU A 41 -25.73 -30.82 -7.27
N GLY A 42 -24.43 -30.61 -7.21
CA GLY A 42 -23.43 -31.56 -7.66
C GLY A 42 -23.00 -31.31 -9.10
N LEU A 43 -21.81 -31.74 -9.45
CA LEU A 43 -21.21 -31.65 -10.78
C LEU A 43 -21.40 -32.96 -11.53
N ASP A 44 -21.63 -32.88 -12.84
CA ASP A 44 -21.55 -34.03 -13.71
C ASP A 44 -20.10 -34.55 -13.82
N VAL A 45 -19.92 -35.78 -14.20
CA VAL A 45 -18.60 -36.43 -14.26
C VAL A 45 -17.61 -35.63 -15.13
N LEU A 46 -18.06 -35.14 -16.28
CA LEU A 46 -17.23 -34.33 -17.18
C LEU A 46 -16.90 -32.97 -16.55
N GLU A 47 -17.87 -32.31 -15.93
CA GLU A 47 -17.69 -31.03 -15.25
C GLU A 47 -16.74 -31.16 -14.04
N TYR A 48 -16.86 -32.25 -13.29
CA TYR A 48 -15.94 -32.55 -12.20
C TYR A 48 -14.51 -32.76 -12.69
N PHE A 49 -14.33 -33.49 -13.80
CA PHE A 49 -13.00 -33.74 -14.38
C PHE A 49 -12.34 -32.43 -14.82
N ILE A 50 -13.05 -31.56 -15.53
CA ILE A 50 -12.56 -30.24 -15.92
C ILE A 50 -12.21 -29.41 -14.68
N SER A 51 -13.06 -29.42 -13.68
CA SER A 51 -12.84 -28.74 -12.40
C SER A 51 -11.61 -29.22 -11.65
N ALA A 52 -11.32 -30.52 -11.70
CA ALA A 52 -10.17 -31.13 -11.03
C ALA A 52 -8.83 -30.64 -11.60
N HIS A 53 -8.74 -30.34 -12.90
CA HIS A 53 -7.52 -29.76 -13.48
C HIS A 53 -7.19 -28.40 -12.87
N GLY A 54 -8.17 -27.51 -12.78
CA GLY A 54 -7.98 -26.19 -12.18
C GLY A 54 -7.61 -26.26 -10.69
N ALA A 55 -8.27 -27.13 -9.93
CA ALA A 55 -7.97 -27.33 -8.52
C ALA A 55 -6.54 -27.88 -8.30
N ARG A 56 -6.12 -28.85 -9.11
CA ARG A 56 -4.76 -29.43 -9.06
C ARG A 56 -3.69 -28.39 -9.42
N LYS A 57 -3.94 -27.57 -10.43
CA LYS A 57 -3.07 -26.45 -10.78
C LYS A 57 -2.95 -25.48 -9.61
N GLY A 58 -4.07 -25.07 -9.00
CA GLY A 58 -4.06 -24.14 -7.86
C GLY A 58 -3.23 -24.66 -6.69
N LEU A 59 -3.32 -25.97 -6.37
CA LEU A 59 -2.49 -26.61 -5.33
C LEU A 59 -0.99 -26.54 -5.67
N SER A 60 -0.62 -26.91 -6.90
CA SER A 60 0.76 -26.88 -7.35
C SER A 60 1.33 -25.44 -7.38
N ASP A 61 0.57 -24.50 -7.93
CA ASP A 61 0.96 -23.09 -8.03
C ASP A 61 1.16 -22.48 -6.64
N THR A 62 0.29 -22.78 -5.67
CA THR A 62 0.43 -22.31 -4.30
C THR A 62 1.73 -22.79 -3.68
N ALA A 63 2.07 -24.07 -3.83
CA ALA A 63 3.29 -24.64 -3.28
C ALA A 63 4.56 -23.98 -3.87
N LEU A 64 4.58 -23.75 -5.19
CA LEU A 64 5.72 -23.14 -5.87
C LEU A 64 5.85 -21.64 -5.56
N ARG A 65 4.75 -20.90 -5.59
CA ARG A 65 4.74 -19.44 -5.36
C ARG A 65 5.05 -19.06 -3.91
N THR A 66 4.81 -19.94 -2.95
CA THR A 66 5.21 -19.70 -1.56
C THR A 66 6.72 -19.56 -1.43
N ALA A 67 7.49 -20.35 -2.17
CA ALA A 67 8.94 -20.23 -2.21
C ALA A 67 9.39 -18.90 -2.81
N ASP A 68 8.76 -18.44 -3.90
CA ASP A 68 9.07 -17.16 -4.56
C ASP A 68 8.79 -15.97 -3.62
N SER A 69 7.67 -16.00 -2.90
CA SER A 69 7.33 -14.97 -1.90
C SER A 69 8.33 -14.92 -0.75
N GLY A 70 8.76 -16.09 -0.26
CA GLY A 70 9.77 -16.18 0.79
C GLY A 70 11.14 -15.65 0.33
N TYR A 71 11.57 -16.03 -0.87
CA TYR A 71 12.82 -15.54 -1.47
C TYR A 71 12.81 -14.02 -1.68
N LEU A 72 11.70 -13.48 -2.14
CA LEU A 72 11.53 -12.05 -2.33
C LEU A 72 11.63 -11.30 -0.99
N THR A 73 10.91 -11.76 0.03
CA THR A 73 10.96 -11.16 1.38
C THR A 73 12.39 -11.16 1.92
N ARG A 74 13.13 -12.26 1.76
CA ARG A 74 14.53 -12.34 2.14
C ARG A 74 15.39 -11.28 1.43
N ARG A 75 15.25 -11.15 0.11
CA ARG A 75 15.99 -10.13 -0.65
C ARG A 75 15.66 -8.71 -0.21
N LEU A 76 14.39 -8.42 0.07
CA LEU A 76 13.98 -7.12 0.61
C LEU A 76 14.62 -6.84 1.95
N VAL A 77 14.66 -7.81 2.86
CA VAL A 77 15.31 -7.68 4.16
C VAL A 77 16.82 -7.46 3.99
N ASP A 78 17.48 -8.24 3.15
CA ASP A 78 18.93 -8.13 2.91
C ASP A 78 19.33 -6.74 2.40
N VAL A 79 18.51 -6.13 1.54
CA VAL A 79 18.76 -4.79 1.00
C VAL A 79 18.43 -3.67 2.01
N SER A 80 17.38 -3.86 2.81
CA SER A 80 16.85 -2.79 3.67
C SER A 80 17.35 -2.85 5.13
N GLN A 81 18.11 -3.88 5.52
CA GLN A 81 18.58 -4.07 6.90
C GLN A 81 19.39 -2.90 7.46
N ASP A 82 20.11 -2.17 6.60
CA ASP A 82 20.94 -1.04 7.00
C ASP A 82 20.13 0.25 7.24
N LEU A 83 18.84 0.24 6.88
CA LEU A 83 17.95 1.39 7.04
C LEU A 83 17.42 1.45 8.48
N ILE A 84 18.23 1.99 9.36
CA ILE A 84 17.95 2.14 10.80
C ILE A 84 17.77 3.62 11.13
N ILE A 85 16.92 3.93 12.10
CA ILE A 85 16.77 5.28 12.65
C ILE A 85 18.02 5.59 13.51
N ARG A 86 18.90 6.46 13.01
CA ARG A 86 20.18 6.74 13.68
C ARG A 86 20.23 8.05 14.46
N GLU A 87 19.44 9.03 14.05
CA GLU A 87 19.42 10.36 14.66
C GLU A 87 18.01 10.90 14.81
N THR A 88 17.81 11.86 15.67
CA THR A 88 16.50 12.47 15.89
C THR A 88 16.12 13.45 14.78
N ASP A 89 17.07 14.26 14.31
CA ASP A 89 16.83 15.30 13.30
C ASP A 89 18.06 15.52 12.41
N CYS A 90 17.92 15.24 11.12
CA CYS A 90 18.98 15.42 10.13
C CYS A 90 19.22 16.91 9.77
N CYS A 91 18.36 17.82 10.20
CA CYS A 91 18.43 19.22 9.78
C CYS A 91 19.12 20.14 10.79
N ALA A 92 19.14 19.80 12.09
CA ALA A 92 19.89 20.50 13.16
C ALA A 92 20.04 22.03 12.93
N GLY A 93 18.94 22.74 12.67
CA GLY A 93 18.93 24.19 12.44
C GLY A 93 19.14 24.65 10.99
N LYS A 94 19.34 23.72 10.04
CA LYS A 94 19.39 24.01 8.59
C LYS A 94 17.98 23.99 7.98
N ALA A 95 17.87 24.37 6.70
CA ALA A 95 16.61 24.32 5.95
C ALA A 95 15.99 22.92 6.01
N ILE A 96 14.73 22.84 6.41
CA ILE A 96 13.98 21.60 6.57
C ILE A 96 13.68 21.03 5.18
N PRO A 97 14.11 19.79 4.86
CA PRO A 97 13.75 19.18 3.60
C PRO A 97 12.26 18.78 3.65
N GLY A 98 11.56 19.02 2.57
CA GLY A 98 10.15 18.65 2.45
C GLY A 98 9.81 18.24 1.04
N MET A 99 8.76 17.46 0.91
CA MET A 99 8.13 17.08 -0.36
C MET A 99 6.65 17.44 -0.28
N GLU A 100 6.11 17.93 -1.38
CA GLU A 100 4.69 18.19 -1.51
C GLU A 100 3.94 16.86 -1.59
N VAL A 101 2.88 16.76 -0.82
CA VAL A 101 2.01 15.58 -0.77
C VAL A 101 0.58 16.02 -1.00
N GLU A 102 -0.10 15.31 -1.88
CA GLU A 102 -1.51 15.44 -2.22
C GLU A 102 -2.25 14.14 -1.96
N ALA A 103 -3.58 14.10 -2.07
CA ALA A 103 -4.36 12.87 -1.97
C ALA A 103 -3.93 11.90 -3.08
N PHE A 104 -3.90 10.60 -2.78
CA PHE A 104 -3.60 9.57 -3.78
C PHE A 104 -4.89 9.11 -4.45
N MET A 105 -4.96 9.35 -5.76
CA MET A 105 -6.15 9.07 -6.56
C MET A 105 -5.81 8.12 -7.71
N GLU A 106 -6.73 7.21 -8.02
CA GLU A 106 -6.71 6.41 -9.22
C GLU A 106 -7.94 6.75 -10.08
N GLY A 107 -7.74 7.53 -11.11
CA GLY A 107 -8.83 8.08 -11.92
C GLY A 107 -9.72 9.03 -11.11
N LYS A 108 -10.92 8.58 -10.75
CA LYS A 108 -11.91 9.35 -9.94
C LYS A 108 -12.03 8.84 -8.50
N GLU A 109 -11.39 7.73 -8.17
CA GLU A 109 -11.48 7.12 -6.85
C GLU A 109 -10.31 7.58 -5.97
N VAL A 110 -10.61 7.97 -4.74
CA VAL A 110 -9.61 8.35 -3.74
C VAL A 110 -9.17 7.08 -3.02
N ILE A 111 -7.94 6.61 -3.27
CA ILE A 111 -7.36 5.44 -2.62
C ILE A 111 -6.91 5.77 -1.21
N GLU A 112 -6.20 6.90 -1.06
CA GLU A 112 -5.72 7.37 0.24
C GLU A 112 -6.06 8.85 0.38
N SER A 113 -6.80 9.20 1.43
CA SER A 113 -7.22 10.57 1.67
C SER A 113 -6.04 11.46 2.06
N PHE A 114 -6.11 12.74 1.74
CA PHE A 114 -5.10 13.73 2.12
C PHE A 114 -4.84 13.73 3.64
N GLN A 115 -5.90 13.58 4.45
CA GLN A 115 -5.80 13.53 5.89
C GLN A 115 -4.98 12.32 6.38
N GLU A 116 -5.17 11.14 5.79
CA GLU A 116 -4.42 9.93 6.13
C GLU A 116 -2.94 10.08 5.77
N ARG A 117 -2.64 10.62 4.59
CA ARG A 117 -1.26 10.82 4.12
C ARG A 117 -0.43 11.75 4.98
N ILE A 118 -1.03 12.79 5.55
CA ILE A 118 -0.32 13.74 6.44
C ILE A 118 -0.25 13.24 7.88
N THR A 119 -1.12 12.32 8.30
CA THR A 119 -1.16 11.81 9.67
C THR A 119 0.11 11.04 10.01
N GLY A 120 0.71 11.34 11.16
CA GLY A 120 1.95 10.71 11.63
C GLY A 120 3.23 11.25 10.98
N ARG A 121 3.13 12.21 10.06
CA ARG A 121 4.29 12.85 9.43
C ARG A 121 4.67 14.15 10.13
N TYR A 122 5.89 14.61 9.91
CA TYR A 122 6.35 15.93 10.37
C TYR A 122 6.20 16.96 9.27
N LEU A 123 5.71 18.14 9.62
CA LEU A 123 5.57 19.25 8.69
C LEU A 123 6.95 19.82 8.31
N ALA A 124 7.14 20.13 7.03
CA ALA A 124 8.31 20.88 6.58
C ALA A 124 8.07 22.40 6.71
N GLU A 125 6.83 22.85 6.54
CA GLU A 125 6.40 24.25 6.63
C GLU A 125 5.33 24.41 7.72
N SER A 126 5.19 25.63 8.24
CA SER A 126 4.12 25.95 9.20
C SER A 126 2.80 26.13 8.47
N VAL A 127 1.71 25.63 9.04
CA VAL A 127 0.36 25.74 8.48
C VAL A 127 -0.40 26.82 9.23
N TYR A 128 -1.06 27.69 8.48
CA TYR A 128 -1.85 28.82 8.98
C TYR A 128 -3.33 28.62 8.67
N ASP A 129 -4.16 29.35 9.38
CA ASP A 129 -5.58 29.48 9.14
C ASP A 129 -5.84 30.60 8.12
N LYS A 130 -7.08 30.70 7.65
CA LYS A 130 -7.56 31.80 6.77
C LYS A 130 -7.31 33.20 7.36
N ASP A 131 -7.35 33.32 8.68
CA ASP A 131 -7.11 34.56 9.42
C ASP A 131 -5.62 34.84 9.68
N GLY A 132 -4.71 33.98 9.18
CA GLY A 132 -3.27 34.10 9.39
C GLY A 132 -2.77 33.61 10.75
N ASN A 133 -3.63 32.96 11.55
CA ASN A 133 -3.23 32.37 12.81
C ASN A 133 -2.45 31.05 12.57
N LEU A 134 -1.41 30.82 13.38
CA LEU A 134 -0.60 29.61 13.29
C LEU A 134 -1.36 28.42 13.87
N LEU A 135 -1.73 27.45 13.03
CA LEU A 135 -2.37 26.20 13.45
C LEU A 135 -1.33 25.17 13.93
N VAL A 136 -0.35 24.88 13.10
CA VAL A 136 0.71 23.92 13.41
C VAL A 136 2.05 24.44 12.92
N LYS A 137 3.04 24.46 13.81
CA LYS A 137 4.39 24.92 13.52
C LYS A 137 5.16 23.88 12.70
N ALA A 138 6.05 24.35 11.82
CA ALA A 138 7.01 23.49 11.13
C ALA A 138 7.80 22.60 12.10
N ASN A 139 8.21 21.42 11.63
CA ASN A 139 8.97 20.45 12.40
C ASN A 139 8.22 19.82 13.59
N HIS A 140 6.87 19.87 13.58
CA HIS A 140 6.02 19.19 14.54
C HIS A 140 5.29 18.03 13.87
N MET A 141 5.08 16.96 14.64
CA MET A 141 4.35 15.78 14.18
C MET A 141 2.85 16.08 14.10
N VAL A 142 2.24 15.64 13.02
CA VAL A 142 0.80 15.74 12.77
C VAL A 142 0.11 14.53 13.41
N SER A 143 -0.50 14.73 14.58
CA SER A 143 -1.37 13.71 15.17
C SER A 143 -2.72 13.67 14.43
N PRO A 144 -3.54 12.59 14.58
CA PRO A 144 -4.87 12.52 13.93
C PRO A 144 -5.76 13.72 14.20
N LYS A 145 -5.72 14.27 15.43
CA LYS A 145 -6.47 15.49 15.80
C LYS A 145 -5.96 16.72 15.07
N ARG A 146 -4.64 16.88 14.94
CA ARG A 146 -4.01 17.97 14.18
C ARG A 146 -4.26 17.82 12.68
N ALA A 147 -4.27 16.60 12.14
CA ALA A 147 -4.59 16.35 10.74
C ALA A 147 -6.02 16.84 10.40
N ALA A 148 -7.00 16.48 11.24
CA ALA A 148 -8.37 16.96 11.08
C ALA A 148 -8.47 18.49 11.19
N LEU A 149 -7.71 19.11 12.10
CA LEU A 149 -7.69 20.56 12.26
C LEU A 149 -7.06 21.24 11.03
N ILE A 150 -5.95 20.71 10.49
CA ILE A 150 -5.33 21.21 9.26
C ILE A 150 -6.30 21.14 8.08
N VAL A 151 -6.96 20.00 7.90
CA VAL A 151 -7.91 19.81 6.77
C VAL A 151 -9.09 20.77 6.87
N ASN A 152 -9.66 20.97 8.07
CA ASN A 152 -10.86 21.79 8.25
C ASN A 152 -10.60 23.31 8.24
N GLN A 153 -9.49 23.76 8.78
CA GLN A 153 -9.24 25.19 9.00
C GLN A 153 -8.00 25.71 8.26
N GLY A 154 -7.08 24.81 7.86
CA GLY A 154 -5.82 25.20 7.27
C GLY A 154 -5.95 25.72 5.84
N VAL A 155 -4.93 26.49 5.45
CA VAL A 155 -4.71 26.94 4.09
C VAL A 155 -3.38 26.43 3.57
N ASP A 156 -3.32 26.22 2.29
CA ASP A 156 -2.12 25.84 1.55
C ASP A 156 -1.12 27.02 1.49
N SER A 157 0.09 26.81 1.01
CA SER A 157 1.13 27.82 0.81
C SER A 157 0.67 29.01 -0.06
N ASN A 158 -0.37 28.83 -0.88
CA ASN A 158 -0.99 29.88 -1.72
C ASN A 158 -2.16 30.59 -1.02
N GLY A 159 -2.46 30.28 0.24
CA GLY A 159 -3.58 30.87 0.99
C GLY A 159 -4.94 30.29 0.63
N VAL A 160 -5.00 29.16 -0.09
CA VAL A 160 -6.24 28.52 -0.48
C VAL A 160 -6.62 27.44 0.54
N PRO A 161 -7.87 27.39 1.03
CA PRO A 161 -8.31 26.40 2.01
C PRO A 161 -8.16 24.96 1.48
N PHE A 162 -7.78 24.02 2.35
CA PHE A 162 -7.74 22.60 1.99
C PHE A 162 -9.15 22.01 1.79
N LEU A 163 -10.14 22.53 2.50
CA LEU A 163 -11.54 22.15 2.36
C LEU A 163 -12.22 23.06 1.33
N ASP A 164 -12.94 22.45 0.39
CA ASP A 164 -13.78 23.18 -0.55
C ASP A 164 -14.99 23.78 0.21
N PRO A 165 -15.17 25.11 0.20
CA PRO A 165 -16.22 25.77 0.94
C PRO A 165 -17.64 25.39 0.50
N ASP A 166 -17.81 24.97 -0.77
CA ASP A 166 -19.11 24.66 -1.34
C ASP A 166 -19.54 23.21 -1.08
N THR A 167 -18.58 22.27 -1.16
CA THR A 167 -18.88 20.83 -1.03
C THR A 167 -18.56 20.27 0.35
N GLY A 168 -17.76 20.97 1.15
CA GLY A 168 -17.28 20.47 2.45
C GLY A 168 -16.35 19.26 2.34
N VAL A 169 -15.82 18.99 1.15
CA VAL A 169 -14.89 17.87 0.88
C VAL A 169 -13.48 18.43 0.71
N THR A 170 -12.47 17.64 1.08
CA THR A 170 -11.07 18.01 0.86
C THR A 170 -10.80 18.17 -0.63
N ARG A 171 -10.18 19.28 -1.04
CA ARG A 171 -9.82 19.55 -2.42
C ARG A 171 -8.83 18.49 -2.92
N GLN A 172 -9.02 18.09 -4.17
CA GLN A 172 -8.17 17.07 -4.82
C GLN A 172 -6.74 17.58 -5.06
N ASP A 173 -6.58 18.86 -5.29
CA ASP A 173 -5.31 19.57 -5.51
C ASP A 173 -4.68 20.13 -4.22
N ALA A 174 -5.19 19.76 -3.05
CA ALA A 174 -4.64 20.17 -1.76
C ALA A 174 -3.21 19.63 -1.59
N LYS A 175 -2.24 20.54 -1.43
CA LYS A 175 -0.81 20.22 -1.30
C LYS A 175 -0.25 20.74 0.01
N LEU A 176 0.56 19.92 0.66
CA LEU A 176 1.25 20.30 1.88
C LEU A 176 2.67 19.75 1.86
N LYS A 177 3.65 20.53 2.27
CA LYS A 177 5.03 20.07 2.39
C LYS A 177 5.25 19.35 3.72
N ILE A 178 5.52 18.06 3.62
CA ILE A 178 5.86 17.20 4.75
C ILE A 178 7.28 16.68 4.63
N ARG A 179 7.86 16.30 5.77
CA ARG A 179 9.15 15.60 5.81
C ARG A 179 8.94 14.14 5.44
N THR A 180 9.80 13.63 4.56
CA THR A 180 9.76 12.25 4.10
C THR A 180 11.15 11.61 4.19
N ILE A 181 11.18 10.28 4.15
CA ILE A 181 12.44 9.52 4.09
C ILE A 181 13.22 9.82 2.80
N LEU A 182 12.52 10.15 1.70
CA LEU A 182 13.12 10.42 0.40
C LEU A 182 13.95 11.70 0.38
N THR A 183 13.60 12.68 1.21
CA THR A 183 14.31 13.96 1.33
C THR A 183 15.22 14.04 2.54
N CYS A 184 15.39 12.93 3.28
CA CYS A 184 16.22 12.88 4.46
C CYS A 184 17.70 13.15 4.10
N LYS A 185 18.36 14.00 4.89
CA LYS A 185 19.78 14.37 4.72
C LYS A 185 20.72 13.61 5.66
N SER A 186 20.23 12.56 6.32
CA SER A 186 21.06 11.68 7.16
C SER A 186 22.08 10.95 6.30
N HIS A 187 23.29 10.81 6.78
CA HIS A 187 24.40 10.22 6.03
C HIS A 187 24.29 8.68 5.94
N LEU A 188 23.76 8.06 7.01
CA LEU A 188 23.55 6.63 7.14
C LEU A 188 22.17 6.39 7.78
N GLY A 189 21.30 5.64 7.11
CA GLY A 189 19.95 5.40 7.60
C GLY A 189 19.01 6.60 7.45
N VAL A 190 18.08 6.77 8.37
CA VAL A 190 17.03 7.81 8.34
C VAL A 190 16.94 8.48 9.71
N CYS A 191 16.58 9.76 9.77
CA CYS A 191 16.29 10.42 11.04
C CYS A 191 14.83 10.19 11.48
N ALA A 192 14.58 10.25 12.78
CA ALA A 192 13.26 10.01 13.37
C ALA A 192 12.18 10.95 12.84
N LYS A 193 12.51 12.24 12.65
CA LYS A 193 11.53 13.20 12.13
C LYS A 193 11.17 13.00 10.66
N CYS A 194 12.09 12.54 9.83
CA CYS A 194 11.79 12.23 8.43
C CYS A 194 11.00 10.93 8.28
N TYR A 195 11.18 9.99 9.19
CA TYR A 195 10.38 8.78 9.25
C TYR A 195 8.96 9.05 9.75
N GLY A 196 8.84 9.75 10.89
CA GLY A 196 7.56 10.14 11.46
C GLY A 196 7.12 9.29 12.65
N ALA A 197 5.85 8.92 12.68
CA ALA A 197 5.27 8.12 13.74
C ALA A 197 5.55 6.62 13.54
N ASN A 198 5.73 5.91 14.65
CA ASN A 198 5.68 4.45 14.66
C ASN A 198 4.23 4.00 14.47
N MET A 199 3.99 3.15 13.49
CA MET A 199 2.65 2.71 13.09
C MET A 199 1.91 1.92 14.18
N ALA A 200 2.65 1.23 15.06
CA ALA A 200 2.04 0.43 16.13
C ALA A 200 1.58 1.28 17.32
N THR A 201 2.36 2.31 17.67
CA THR A 201 2.10 3.10 18.89
C THR A 201 1.50 4.48 18.60
N GLY A 202 1.60 4.98 17.36
CA GLY A 202 1.23 6.34 16.98
C GLY A 202 2.13 7.44 17.59
N GLN A 203 3.19 7.05 18.29
CA GLN A 203 4.17 7.94 18.90
C GLN A 203 5.35 8.19 17.95
N PRO A 204 6.14 9.26 18.13
CA PRO A 204 7.36 9.46 17.36
C PRO A 204 8.27 8.23 17.46
N VAL A 205 8.84 7.83 16.32
CA VAL A 205 9.79 6.69 16.27
C VAL A 205 11.02 6.98 17.12
N GLN A 206 11.56 5.94 17.75
CA GLN A 206 12.77 6.03 18.57
C GLN A 206 14.03 5.75 17.76
N VAL A 207 15.14 6.34 18.19
CA VAL A 207 16.46 6.05 17.61
C VAL A 207 16.83 4.60 17.91
N GLY A 208 17.34 3.88 16.91
CA GLY A 208 17.68 2.46 16.97
C GLY A 208 16.65 1.52 16.37
N GLU A 209 15.48 2.03 15.98
CA GLU A 209 14.44 1.21 15.33
C GLU A 209 14.85 0.83 13.89
N ALA A 210 14.70 -0.46 13.56
CA ALA A 210 15.07 -1.01 12.27
C ALA A 210 13.91 -0.83 11.25
N ALA A 211 13.72 0.39 10.79
CA ALA A 211 12.63 0.77 9.90
C ALA A 211 12.60 -0.04 8.59
N GLY A 212 13.77 -0.34 8.03
CA GLY A 212 13.87 -1.10 6.79
C GLY A 212 13.41 -2.54 6.93
N ILE A 213 13.75 -3.22 8.01
CA ILE A 213 13.31 -4.59 8.27
C ILE A 213 11.79 -4.64 8.46
N ILE A 214 11.23 -3.70 9.22
CA ILE A 214 9.78 -3.59 9.45
C ILE A 214 9.05 -3.37 8.11
N ALA A 215 9.56 -2.50 7.25
CA ALA A 215 9.00 -2.26 5.92
C ALA A 215 9.06 -3.52 5.04
N ALA A 216 10.20 -4.22 5.00
CA ALA A 216 10.35 -5.45 4.23
C ALA A 216 9.41 -6.57 4.70
N GLN A 217 9.24 -6.72 6.00
CA GLN A 217 8.32 -7.70 6.58
C GLN A 217 6.85 -7.35 6.30
N SER A 218 6.46 -6.07 6.39
CA SER A 218 5.09 -5.63 6.11
C SER A 218 4.71 -5.77 4.62
N ILE A 219 5.68 -5.76 3.71
CA ILE A 219 5.49 -6.07 2.28
C ILE A 219 5.45 -7.58 2.04
N GLY A 220 6.32 -8.34 2.70
CA GLY A 220 6.47 -9.78 2.49
C GLY A 220 5.33 -10.61 3.08
N GLU A 221 4.77 -10.21 4.21
CA GLU A 221 3.67 -10.92 4.86
C GLU A 221 2.42 -11.02 3.97
N PRO A 222 1.84 -9.93 3.42
CA PRO A 222 0.71 -10.03 2.51
C PRO A 222 1.03 -10.84 1.24
N GLY A 223 2.27 -10.78 0.75
CA GLY A 223 2.72 -11.59 -0.39
C GLY A 223 2.52 -13.08 -0.16
N THR A 224 2.88 -13.58 1.01
CA THR A 224 2.66 -14.98 1.38
C THR A 224 1.16 -15.32 1.52
N GLN A 225 0.36 -14.46 2.14
CA GLN A 225 -1.09 -14.67 2.25
C GLN A 225 -1.79 -14.67 0.89
N LEU A 226 -1.42 -13.79 -0.02
CA LEU A 226 -1.98 -13.73 -1.37
C LEU A 226 -1.64 -14.99 -2.19
N THR A 227 -0.42 -15.51 -2.06
CA THR A 227 -0.06 -16.79 -2.72
C THR A 227 -0.88 -17.96 -2.19
N MET A 228 -1.19 -17.99 -0.90
CA MET A 228 -2.07 -19.00 -0.31
C MET A 228 -3.53 -18.82 -0.75
N ARG A 229 -4.00 -17.60 -0.95
CA ARG A 229 -5.39 -17.33 -1.39
C ARG A 229 -5.67 -17.73 -2.84
N THR A 230 -4.68 -17.87 -3.70
CA THR A 230 -4.87 -18.35 -5.08
C THR A 230 -5.48 -19.76 -5.15
N PHE A 231 -5.27 -20.58 -4.11
CA PHE A 231 -5.91 -21.88 -3.97
C PHE A 231 -7.44 -21.81 -3.84
N HIS A 232 -7.96 -20.76 -3.21
CA HIS A 232 -9.40 -20.60 -2.96
C HIS A 232 -10.20 -20.20 -4.20
N THR A 233 -9.57 -19.76 -5.29
CA THR A 233 -10.27 -19.43 -6.55
C THR A 233 -10.69 -20.68 -7.33
N GLY A 234 -10.14 -21.84 -7.00
CA GLY A 234 -10.56 -23.15 -7.52
C GLY A 234 -10.36 -23.31 -9.03
N GLY A 235 -9.47 -22.55 -9.66
CA GLY A 235 -9.18 -22.63 -11.09
C GLY A 235 -10.21 -21.94 -12.00
N VAL A 236 -11.11 -21.13 -11.46
CA VAL A 236 -12.01 -20.29 -12.26
C VAL A 236 -11.18 -19.27 -13.04
N ALA A 237 -11.50 -19.08 -14.33
CA ALA A 237 -10.83 -18.09 -15.16
C ALA A 237 -11.07 -16.68 -14.61
N GLY A 238 -10.00 -15.95 -14.33
CA GLY A 238 -10.01 -14.59 -13.78
C GLY A 238 -8.60 -14.02 -13.79
N ASP A 239 -8.49 -12.74 -13.42
CA ASP A 239 -7.21 -12.06 -13.38
C ASP A 239 -6.27 -12.66 -12.34
N ASP A 240 -4.99 -12.80 -12.69
CA ASP A 240 -3.97 -13.33 -11.81
C ASP A 240 -3.53 -12.26 -10.80
N ILE A 241 -4.13 -12.29 -9.60
CA ILE A 241 -3.86 -11.37 -8.49
C ILE A 241 -2.35 -11.31 -8.16
N THR A 242 -1.60 -12.37 -8.47
CA THR A 242 -0.15 -12.42 -8.18
C THR A 242 0.70 -11.69 -9.22
N GLN A 243 0.15 -11.35 -10.37
CA GLN A 243 0.86 -10.60 -11.42
C GLN A 243 1.09 -9.15 -10.94
N GLY A 244 0.06 -8.49 -10.43
CA GLY A 244 0.17 -7.15 -9.86
C GLY A 244 1.17 -7.06 -8.69
N LEU A 245 1.27 -8.10 -7.86
CA LEU A 245 2.30 -8.17 -6.83
C LEU A 245 3.72 -8.18 -7.40
N ARG A 246 3.99 -8.92 -8.49
CA ARG A 246 5.31 -8.92 -9.13
C ARG A 246 5.71 -7.53 -9.64
N ASP A 247 4.76 -6.80 -10.20
CA ASP A 247 5.01 -5.46 -10.74
C ASP A 247 5.26 -4.44 -9.62
N ILE A 248 4.48 -4.50 -8.54
CA ILE A 248 4.69 -3.70 -7.33
C ILE A 248 6.05 -4.01 -6.72
N PHE A 249 6.43 -5.27 -6.61
CA PHE A 249 7.72 -5.71 -6.06
C PHE A 249 8.89 -5.26 -6.93
N ARG A 250 8.77 -5.33 -8.25
CA ARG A 250 9.81 -4.87 -9.18
C ARG A 250 10.03 -3.38 -9.05
N CYS A 251 8.96 -2.59 -9.00
CA CYS A 251 9.00 -1.16 -8.80
C CYS A 251 9.63 -0.78 -7.45
N TYR A 252 9.30 -1.53 -6.37
CA TYR A 252 9.84 -1.28 -5.03
C TYR A 252 11.33 -1.64 -4.89
N ILE A 253 11.78 -2.73 -5.53
CA ILE A 253 13.20 -3.11 -5.57
C ILE A 253 13.99 -2.07 -6.34
N ASP A 254 13.50 -1.60 -7.48
CA ASP A 254 14.14 -0.57 -8.28
C ASP A 254 14.21 0.77 -7.52
N LEU A 255 13.16 1.15 -6.80
CA LEU A 255 13.13 2.32 -5.92
C LEU A 255 14.15 2.20 -4.77
N LEU A 256 14.19 1.07 -4.06
CA LEU A 256 15.14 0.81 -2.98
C LEU A 256 16.59 0.74 -3.49
N CYS A 257 16.85 0.08 -4.61
CA CYS A 257 18.18 0.02 -5.22
C CYS A 257 18.67 1.41 -5.65
N ASN A 258 17.80 2.21 -6.26
CA ASN A 258 18.13 3.59 -6.64
C ASN A 258 18.36 4.48 -5.41
N PHE A 259 17.63 4.26 -4.32
CA PHE A 259 17.80 4.98 -3.06
C PHE A 259 19.16 4.69 -2.40
N ILE A 260 19.60 3.41 -2.38
CA ILE A 260 20.86 3.00 -1.77
C ILE A 260 22.06 3.47 -2.60
N HIS A 261 21.95 3.52 -3.93
CA HIS A 261 23.03 3.91 -4.81
C HIS A 261 23.08 5.41 -5.16
N GLY A 262 22.20 6.23 -4.53
CA GLY A 262 22.16 7.68 -4.75
C GLY A 262 21.80 8.10 -6.18
N ARG A 263 21.24 7.19 -6.97
CA ARG A 263 20.81 7.44 -8.35
C ARG A 263 19.28 7.58 -8.39
N PHE A 264 18.78 8.79 -8.14
CA PHE A 264 17.39 9.12 -8.43
C PHE A 264 17.23 9.67 -9.84
N PRO A 265 16.45 9.05 -10.70
CA PRO A 265 15.82 9.76 -11.81
C PRO A 265 14.56 10.45 -11.24
N ILE A 266 14.60 11.78 -11.17
CA ILE A 266 13.51 12.68 -10.75
C ILE A 266 12.27 12.62 -11.70
N GLN A 267 12.15 11.62 -12.56
CA GLN A 267 11.18 11.61 -13.66
C GLN A 267 10.12 10.50 -13.63
N LEU A 268 9.91 9.82 -12.49
CA LEU A 268 8.83 8.83 -12.38
C LEU A 268 8.06 9.03 -11.06
N LEU A 269 7.28 10.09 -11.01
CA LEU A 269 6.11 10.30 -10.15
C LEU A 269 5.06 11.04 -10.95
#